data_d010dc99aa4e5d053a621d03a814dd3c
#
_entry.id   d010dc99aa4e5d053a621d03a814dd3c
#
_cell.length_a   1.000
_cell.length_b   1.000
_cell.length_c   1.000
_cell.angle_alpha   90.00
_cell.angle_beta   90.00
_cell.angle_gamma   90.00
#
_symmetry.space_group_name_H-M   'P 1'
#
loop_
_entity.id
_entity.type
_entity.pdbx_description
1 polymer ?
#
loop_
_entity_poly.entity_id
_entity_poly.type
_entity_poly.pdbx_seq_one_letter_code
_entity_poly.pdbx_strand_id
1 'polypeptide(L)'
;MTTHTHHGSCHCGAVKFTVETPVTPAVRCNCSLCRRKGALMSPFFPAGALNIVSGEDSLTLYQFNTQVAKHYFCKQCGIYPFHQTRKDPNLWRVNIGCLDDVDPYALESSVADGKSLSVVEDA
;
A
#
# COMPACT_ATOMS: atom_id res chain seq x y z
N MET A 1 -6.86 3.95 -19.85
CA MET A 1 -7.14 4.15 -18.40
C MET A 1 -6.56 5.48 -17.95
N THR A 2 -7.34 6.23 -17.22
CA THR A 2 -6.90 7.55 -16.77
C THR A 2 -6.21 7.43 -15.42
N THR A 3 -5.02 8.03 -15.31
CA THR A 3 -4.29 8.11 -14.07
C THR A 3 -4.55 9.47 -13.44
N HIS A 4 -4.88 9.49 -12.17
CA HIS A 4 -5.14 10.71 -11.42
C HIS A 4 -4.12 10.89 -10.33
N THR A 5 -3.87 12.13 -9.96
CA THR A 5 -3.11 12.45 -8.76
C THR A 5 -4.08 12.44 -7.58
N HIS A 6 -3.79 11.58 -6.61
CA HIS A 6 -4.58 11.47 -5.39
C HIS A 6 -3.80 12.02 -4.21
N HIS A 7 -4.51 12.65 -3.29
CA HIS A 7 -3.95 13.06 -2.00
C HIS A 7 -4.36 12.05 -0.95
N GLY A 8 -3.43 11.64 -0.12
CA GLY A 8 -3.69 10.67 0.92
C GLY A 8 -3.01 11.01 2.22
N SER A 9 -3.44 10.35 3.28
CA SER A 9 -2.84 10.51 4.61
C SER A 9 -3.13 9.30 5.47
N CYS A 10 -2.35 9.14 6.55
CA CYS A 10 -2.72 8.26 7.64
C CYS A 10 -3.87 8.91 8.44
N HIS A 11 -4.41 8.16 9.39
CA HIS A 11 -5.58 8.64 10.13
C HIS A 11 -5.28 9.89 10.97
N CYS A 12 -4.14 9.94 11.65
CA CYS A 12 -3.80 11.08 12.49
C CYS A 12 -3.28 12.29 11.70
N GLY A 13 -3.01 12.12 10.41
CA GLY A 13 -2.53 13.20 9.56
C GLY A 13 -1.03 13.46 9.63
N ALA A 14 -0.29 12.71 10.43
CA ALA A 14 1.17 12.90 10.52
C ALA A 14 1.86 12.60 9.20
N VAL A 15 1.38 11.58 8.47
CA VAL A 15 1.92 11.20 7.17
C VAL A 15 0.97 11.67 6.09
N LYS A 16 1.47 12.50 5.16
CA LYS A 16 0.71 12.98 4.00
C LYS A 16 1.50 12.73 2.73
N PHE A 17 0.80 12.34 1.69
CA PHE A 17 1.44 11.99 0.43
C PHE A 17 0.53 12.29 -0.76
N THR A 18 1.14 12.34 -1.94
CA THR A 18 0.42 12.32 -3.20
C THR A 18 0.87 11.12 -4.00
N VAL A 19 0.00 10.60 -4.84
CA VAL A 19 0.32 9.45 -5.67
C VAL A 19 -0.41 9.54 -7.00
N GLU A 20 0.28 9.20 -8.08
CA GLU A 20 -0.31 9.11 -9.41
C GLU A 20 -0.52 7.64 -9.74
N THR A 21 -1.76 7.19 -9.66
CA THR A 21 -2.11 5.80 -9.93
C THR A 21 -3.59 5.67 -10.25
N PRO A 22 -3.97 4.74 -11.11
CA PRO A 22 -5.36 4.32 -11.14
C PRO A 22 -5.67 3.56 -9.84
N VAL A 23 -6.93 3.58 -9.43
CA VAL A 23 -7.35 2.83 -8.24
C VAL A 23 -7.99 1.49 -8.59
N THR A 24 -8.29 1.26 -9.84
CA THR A 24 -8.83 -0.01 -10.33
C THR A 24 -7.88 -0.64 -11.33
N PRO A 25 -7.77 -1.95 -11.33
CA PRO A 25 -8.41 -2.91 -10.44
C PRO A 25 -7.82 -2.87 -9.02
N ALA A 26 -8.70 -2.79 -8.04
CA ALA A 26 -8.30 -2.82 -6.64
C ALA A 26 -8.04 -4.27 -6.22
N VAL A 27 -7.11 -4.48 -5.30
CA VAL A 27 -6.60 -5.81 -4.96
C VAL A 27 -6.46 -5.97 -3.45
N ARG A 28 -6.83 -7.15 -2.96
CA ARG A 28 -6.47 -7.59 -1.61
C ARG A 28 -5.52 -8.77 -1.74
N CYS A 29 -4.43 -8.74 -0.97
CA CYS A 29 -3.47 -9.83 -0.98
C CYS A 29 -3.79 -10.78 0.17
N ASN A 30 -3.64 -12.10 -0.07
CA ASN A 30 -3.95 -13.11 0.95
C ASN A 30 -2.71 -13.62 1.69
N CYS A 31 -1.56 -12.99 1.54
CA CYS A 31 -0.38 -13.38 2.32
C CYS A 31 -0.62 -13.14 3.82
N SER A 32 0.22 -13.72 4.66
CA SER A 32 0.01 -13.69 6.11
C SER A 32 -0.10 -12.27 6.67
N LEU A 33 0.69 -11.35 6.17
CA LEU A 33 0.66 -9.96 6.62
C LEU A 33 -0.55 -9.23 6.06
N CYS A 34 -0.78 -9.33 4.75
CA CYS A 34 -1.82 -8.54 4.09
C CYS A 34 -3.22 -8.96 4.51
N ARG A 35 -3.44 -10.25 4.81
CA ARG A 35 -4.73 -10.69 5.32
C ARG A 35 -5.02 -10.07 6.68
N ARG A 36 -3.99 -9.86 7.50
CA ARG A 36 -4.16 -9.26 8.82
C ARG A 36 -4.41 -7.76 8.74
N LYS A 37 -3.77 -7.08 7.79
CA LYS A 37 -4.02 -5.65 7.58
C LYS A 37 -5.42 -5.38 7.04
N GLY A 38 -5.93 -6.28 6.21
CA GLY A 38 -7.23 -6.10 5.58
C GLY A 38 -7.30 -4.92 4.62
N ALA A 39 -6.17 -4.43 4.15
CA ALA A 39 -6.12 -3.24 3.31
C ALA A 39 -6.51 -3.56 1.87
N LEU A 40 -7.23 -2.62 1.24
CA LEU A 40 -7.53 -2.66 -0.18
C LEU A 40 -6.47 -1.86 -0.90
N MET A 41 -5.73 -2.50 -1.79
CA MET A 41 -4.56 -1.90 -2.41
C MET A 41 -4.82 -1.49 -3.85
N SER A 42 -4.13 -0.46 -4.30
CA SER A 42 -4.15 -0.02 -5.69
C SER A 42 -3.44 -1.02 -6.59
N PRO A 43 -3.57 -0.89 -7.93
CA PRO A 43 -2.64 -1.55 -8.85
C PRO A 43 -1.20 -1.13 -8.57
N PHE A 44 -0.25 -1.82 -9.18
CA PHE A 44 1.16 -1.45 -9.07
C PHE A 44 1.44 -0.11 -9.73
N PHE A 45 2.34 0.66 -9.13
CA PHE A 45 2.86 1.88 -9.75
C PHE A 45 4.35 2.01 -9.43
N PRO A 46 5.12 2.75 -10.25
CA PRO A 46 6.54 2.92 -9.99
C PRO A 46 6.76 3.86 -8.80
N ALA A 47 7.88 3.69 -8.12
CA ALA A 47 8.22 4.49 -6.94
C ALA A 47 8.14 5.99 -7.19
N GLY A 48 8.50 6.44 -8.39
CA GLY A 48 8.46 7.87 -8.72
C GLY A 48 7.07 8.48 -8.75
N ALA A 49 6.02 7.66 -8.77
CA ALA A 49 4.64 8.15 -8.75
C ALA A 49 4.17 8.52 -7.34
N LEU A 50 4.92 8.11 -6.30
CA LEU A 50 4.59 8.39 -4.91
C LEU A 50 5.47 9.52 -4.40
N ASN A 51 4.87 10.53 -3.81
CA ASN A 51 5.58 11.64 -3.21
C ASN A 51 5.11 11.83 -1.77
N ILE A 52 6.02 11.70 -0.82
CA ILE A 52 5.72 11.91 0.59
C ILE A 52 5.83 13.41 0.87
N VAL A 53 4.69 14.04 1.16
CA VAL A 53 4.61 15.48 1.37
C VAL A 53 5.11 15.85 2.77
N SER A 54 4.71 15.06 3.78
CA SER A 54 5.13 15.31 5.17
C SER A 54 5.06 14.03 5.97
N GLY A 55 5.79 14.00 7.08
CA GLY A 55 5.71 12.88 8.03
C GLY A 55 6.54 11.68 7.67
N GLU A 56 7.54 11.83 6.83
CA GLU A 56 8.41 10.71 6.47
C GLU A 56 9.06 10.09 7.71
N ASP A 57 9.42 10.90 8.68
CA ASP A 57 10.00 10.43 9.93
C ASP A 57 8.98 9.80 10.88
N SER A 58 7.70 9.88 10.56
CA SER A 58 6.64 9.17 11.27
C SER A 58 6.37 7.79 10.72
N LEU A 59 6.99 7.43 9.60
CA LEU A 59 6.84 6.12 9.01
C LEU A 59 7.76 5.12 9.70
N THR A 60 7.20 3.96 10.02
CA THR A 60 7.95 2.81 10.53
C THR A 60 7.99 1.74 9.47
N LEU A 61 9.16 1.13 9.30
CA LEU A 61 9.37 0.07 8.34
C LEU A 61 9.23 -1.29 9.02
N TYR A 62 8.43 -2.16 8.41
CA TYR A 62 8.35 -3.57 8.82
C TYR A 62 8.75 -4.45 7.64
N GLN A 63 9.68 -5.35 7.89
CA GLN A 63 10.13 -6.34 6.91
C GLN A 63 10.21 -7.70 7.57
N PHE A 64 9.99 -8.75 6.79
CA PHE A 64 10.04 -10.11 7.30
C PHE A 64 10.49 -11.06 6.19
N ASN A 65 10.89 -12.27 6.56
CA ASN A 65 11.33 -13.34 5.66
C ASN A 65 12.43 -12.87 4.71
N THR A 66 12.14 -12.74 3.42
CA THR A 66 13.12 -12.36 2.40
C THR A 66 13.60 -10.92 2.55
N GLN A 67 12.86 -10.08 3.26
CA GLN A 67 13.19 -8.67 3.49
C GLN A 67 13.26 -7.84 2.21
N VAL A 68 12.59 -8.28 1.15
CA VAL A 68 12.52 -7.53 -0.10
C VAL A 68 11.38 -6.52 -0.04
N ALA A 69 10.19 -6.97 0.38
CA ALA A 69 9.06 -6.06 0.54
C ALA A 69 9.30 -5.11 1.70
N LYS A 70 8.86 -3.86 1.54
CA LYS A 70 8.98 -2.84 2.58
C LYS A 70 7.59 -2.35 2.91
N HIS A 71 7.13 -2.65 4.11
CA HIS A 71 5.81 -2.26 4.58
C HIS A 71 5.95 -1.09 5.55
N TYR A 72 5.22 -0.03 5.29
CA TYR A 72 5.31 1.17 6.10
C TYR A 72 4.01 1.41 6.84
N PHE A 73 4.11 1.94 8.03
CA PHE A 73 2.94 2.35 8.80
C PHE A 73 3.29 3.57 9.64
N CYS A 74 2.27 4.36 9.96
CA CYS A 74 2.46 5.52 10.81
C CYS A 74 2.71 5.07 12.25
N LYS A 75 3.81 5.51 12.84
CA LYS A 75 4.15 5.09 14.20
C LYS A 75 3.20 5.67 15.24
N GLN A 76 2.46 6.70 14.90
CA GLN A 76 1.55 7.37 15.84
C GLN A 76 0.14 6.78 15.83
N CYS A 77 -0.43 6.50 14.65
CA CYS A 77 -1.78 5.95 14.57
C CYS A 77 -1.84 4.52 14.08
N GLY A 78 -0.72 3.96 13.61
CA GLY A 78 -0.65 2.57 13.17
C GLY A 78 -1.22 2.31 11.78
N ILE A 79 -1.71 3.32 11.09
CA ILE A 79 -2.30 3.13 9.76
C ILE A 79 -1.22 2.85 8.73
N TYR A 80 -1.51 1.92 7.85
CA TYR A 80 -0.63 1.41 6.80
C TYR A 80 -0.96 2.11 5.48
N PRO A 81 -0.15 3.07 5.00
CA PRO A 81 -0.50 3.84 3.81
C PRO A 81 -0.04 3.21 2.50
N PHE A 82 1.10 2.56 2.47
CA PHE A 82 1.66 2.02 1.23
C PHE A 82 2.76 1.02 1.52
N HIS A 83 3.17 0.29 0.47
CA HIS A 83 4.30 -0.62 0.58
C HIS A 83 5.02 -0.79 -0.76
N GLN A 84 6.30 -1.16 -0.66
CA GLN A 84 7.10 -1.64 -1.79
C GLN A 84 6.89 -3.14 -1.90
N THR A 85 6.61 -3.64 -3.11
CA THR A 85 6.23 -5.03 -3.28
C THR A 85 7.44 -5.97 -3.23
N ARG A 86 7.18 -7.22 -2.83
CA ARG A 86 8.22 -8.24 -2.82
C ARG A 86 8.56 -8.70 -4.23
N LYS A 87 7.55 -8.84 -5.07
CA LYS A 87 7.72 -9.38 -6.42
C LYS A 87 8.63 -8.51 -7.28
N ASP A 88 8.48 -7.18 -7.13
CA ASP A 88 9.30 -6.22 -7.85
C ASP A 88 9.53 -5.01 -6.97
N PRO A 89 10.78 -4.80 -6.46
CA PRO A 89 11.05 -3.69 -5.55
C PRO A 89 10.91 -2.31 -6.20
N ASN A 90 10.80 -2.22 -7.53
CA ASN A 90 10.55 -0.97 -8.21
C ASN A 90 9.07 -0.60 -8.24
N LEU A 91 8.20 -1.52 -7.83
CA LEU A 91 6.75 -1.31 -7.86
C LEU A 91 6.19 -1.21 -6.45
N TRP A 92 5.27 -0.27 -6.30
CA TRP A 92 4.61 0.04 -5.03
C TRP A 92 3.11 -0.09 -5.18
N ARG A 93 2.42 -0.17 -4.05
CA ARG A 93 0.97 -0.10 -3.95
C ARG A 93 0.60 0.83 -2.81
N VAL A 94 -0.54 1.51 -2.97
CA VAL A 94 -1.07 2.40 -1.93
C VAL A 94 -2.34 1.79 -1.35
N ASN A 95 -2.56 2.01 -0.06
CA ASN A 95 -3.82 1.65 0.61
C ASN A 95 -4.89 2.66 0.17
N ILE A 96 -5.85 2.17 -0.60
CA ILE A 96 -6.90 3.04 -1.17
C ILE A 96 -7.70 3.73 -0.08
N GLY A 97 -7.86 3.09 1.08
CA GLY A 97 -8.55 3.69 2.20
C GLY A 97 -7.91 4.96 2.75
N CYS A 98 -6.63 5.20 2.42
CA CYS A 98 -5.92 6.42 2.82
C CYS A 98 -6.12 7.57 1.84
N LEU A 99 -6.72 7.33 0.68
CA LEU A 99 -6.91 8.36 -0.35
C LEU A 99 -8.16 9.19 -0.04
N ASP A 100 -8.01 10.51 -0.06
CA ASP A 100 -9.07 11.43 0.38
C ASP A 100 -10.28 11.44 -0.53
N ASP A 101 -10.07 11.19 -1.83
CA ASP A 101 -11.11 11.37 -2.86
C ASP A 101 -11.70 10.05 -3.37
N VAL A 102 -11.38 8.93 -2.73
CA VAL A 102 -11.84 7.62 -3.17
C VAL A 102 -12.60 6.93 -2.05
N ASP A 103 -13.77 6.38 -2.36
CA ASP A 103 -14.52 5.52 -1.44
C ASP A 103 -14.11 4.07 -1.70
N PRO A 104 -13.31 3.47 -0.82
CA PRO A 104 -12.87 2.09 -1.05
C PRO A 104 -14.02 1.08 -1.03
N TYR A 105 -15.11 1.41 -0.38
CA TYR A 105 -16.25 0.50 -0.29
C TYR A 105 -17.09 0.46 -1.56
N ALA A 106 -16.89 1.42 -2.45
CA ALA A 106 -17.57 1.46 -3.74
C ALA A 106 -16.83 0.67 -4.83
N LEU A 107 -15.65 0.16 -4.54
CA LEU A 107 -14.81 -0.52 -5.52
C LEU A 107 -14.93 -2.03 -5.41
N GLU A 108 -14.97 -2.69 -6.57
CA GLU A 108 -14.80 -4.14 -6.62
C GLU A 108 -13.33 -4.47 -6.45
N SER A 109 -13.06 -5.64 -5.88
CA SER A 109 -11.69 -6.07 -5.67
C SER A 109 -11.50 -7.53 -6.04
N SER A 110 -10.26 -7.88 -6.36
CA SER A 110 -9.85 -9.26 -6.56
C SER A 110 -8.84 -9.63 -5.48
N VAL A 111 -8.53 -10.92 -5.40
CA VAL A 111 -7.56 -11.42 -4.43
C VAL A 111 -6.27 -11.77 -5.15
N ALA A 112 -5.17 -11.15 -4.74
CA ALA A 112 -3.85 -11.54 -5.20
C ALA A 112 -3.35 -12.68 -4.32
N ASP A 113 -2.86 -13.74 -4.96
CA ASP A 113 -2.43 -14.95 -4.25
C ASP A 113 -0.98 -14.84 -3.79
N GLY A 114 -0.73 -13.92 -2.86
CA GLY A 114 0.60 -13.71 -2.30
C GLY A 114 1.07 -14.90 -1.45
N LYS A 115 0.12 -15.65 -0.93
CA LYS A 115 0.43 -16.84 -0.13
C LYS A 115 1.14 -17.88 -0.97
N SER A 116 0.69 -18.11 -2.20
CA SER A 116 1.29 -19.09 -3.09
C SER A 116 2.56 -18.61 -3.76
N LEU A 117 2.77 -17.29 -3.82
CA LEU A 117 3.98 -16.72 -4.42
C LEU A 117 5.15 -16.70 -3.46
N SER A 118 4.92 -16.98 -2.21
CA SER A 118 5.94 -16.88 -1.19
C SER A 118 6.88 -18.07 -1.24
N VAL A 119 8.19 -17.82 -1.22
CA VAL A 119 9.20 -18.88 -1.09
C VAL A 119 9.29 -19.36 0.35
N VAL A 120 8.85 -18.52 1.27
CA VAL A 120 8.58 -18.89 2.65
C VAL A 120 7.10 -18.59 2.84
N GLU A 121 6.40 -19.50 3.43
CA GLU A 121 4.95 -19.51 3.39
C GLU A 121 4.27 -18.23 3.91
N ASP A 122 4.96 -17.47 4.72
CA ASP A 122 4.42 -16.27 5.35
C ASP A 122 4.89 -14.98 4.70
N ALA A 123 5.61 -15.06 3.61
CA ALA A 123 6.13 -13.87 2.98
C ALA A 123 5.10 -13.17 2.12
#